data_6db97f9b3686041cd6be5cd9d6541735
#
_entry.id   6db97f9b3686041cd6be5cd9d6541735
#
_cell.length_a   1.000
_cell.length_b   1.000
_cell.length_c   1.000
_cell.angle_alpha   90.00
_cell.angle_beta   90.00
_cell.angle_gamma   90.00
#
_symmetry.space_group_name_H-M   'P 1'
#
loop_
_entity.id
_entity.type
_entity.pdbx_description
1 polymer ?
#
loop_
_entity_poly.entity_id
_entity_poly.type
_entity_poly.pdbx_seq_one_letter_code
_entity_poly.pdbx_strand_id
1 'polypeptide(L)'
;FICTFTFISFYLAAPPYNLSASWLGALFVTYLVGSVLTPWIGWAVGRFGRRPFMVGVIALWLVGIALTLAPSLPLIVAGLALGAGCGLICQAVSTGYVTVTAKAGRSSAVGLYVTGFYLGGSFGAAVGAIAWTLGGWPACVALVAAMLVIMAVIVIFGWSGTTRQEKPSPIEPP
;
A
#
# COMPACT_ATOMS: atom_id res chain seq x y z
N PHE A 1 5.78 1.24 -1.96
CA PHE A 1 5.58 -0.17 -2.32
C PHE A 1 6.72 -0.68 -3.21
N ILE A 2 6.86 -0.17 -4.45
CA ILE A 2 7.92 -0.61 -5.40
C ILE A 2 9.31 -0.49 -4.79
N CYS A 3 9.65 0.65 -4.18
CA CYS A 3 10.92 0.86 -3.47
C CYS A 3 11.19 -0.26 -2.46
N THR A 4 10.22 -0.65 -1.63
CA THR A 4 10.38 -1.70 -0.63
C THR A 4 10.82 -3.01 -1.26
N PHE A 5 10.07 -3.51 -2.25
CA PHE A 5 10.34 -4.82 -2.85
C PHE A 5 11.58 -4.84 -3.75
N THR A 6 11.95 -3.70 -4.32
CA THR A 6 13.20 -3.58 -5.09
C THR A 6 14.41 -3.67 -4.16
N PHE A 7 14.47 -2.84 -3.13
CA PHE A 7 15.68 -2.71 -2.31
C PHE A 7 15.81 -3.76 -1.20
N ILE A 8 14.71 -4.35 -0.72
CA ILE A 8 14.78 -5.46 0.23
C ILE A 8 15.51 -6.67 -0.38
N SER A 9 15.38 -6.90 -1.68
CA SER A 9 16.06 -8.00 -2.35
C SER A 9 17.59 -7.82 -2.30
N PHE A 10 18.10 -6.61 -2.48
CA PHE A 10 19.52 -6.30 -2.32
C PHE A 10 19.97 -6.46 -0.87
N TYR A 11 19.15 -6.01 0.10
CA TYR A 11 19.45 -6.13 1.52
C TYR A 11 19.57 -7.59 1.97
N LEU A 12 18.65 -8.44 1.53
CA LEU A 12 18.65 -9.85 1.90
C LEU A 12 19.63 -10.72 1.09
N ALA A 13 20.08 -10.26 -0.07
CA ALA A 13 21.14 -10.91 -0.83
C ALA A 13 22.53 -10.69 -0.20
N ALA A 14 22.69 -9.62 0.58
CA ALA A 14 23.93 -9.27 1.26
C ALA A 14 24.10 -9.98 2.61
N PRO A 15 25.33 -10.05 3.19
CA PRO A 15 25.53 -10.48 4.56
C PRO A 15 24.72 -9.62 5.54
N PRO A 16 24.19 -10.19 6.64
CA PRO A 16 24.40 -11.57 7.12
C PRO A 16 23.46 -12.63 6.50
N TYR A 17 22.47 -12.25 5.72
CA TYR A 17 21.39 -13.17 5.28
C TYR A 17 21.82 -14.05 4.11
N ASN A 18 22.54 -13.50 3.10
CA ASN A 18 23.04 -14.22 1.93
C ASN A 18 21.98 -15.12 1.26
N LEU A 19 20.74 -14.62 1.11
CA LEU A 19 19.67 -15.40 0.52
C LEU A 19 19.90 -15.64 -0.97
N SER A 20 19.67 -16.87 -1.40
CA SER A 20 19.75 -17.23 -2.83
C SER A 20 18.60 -16.61 -3.62
N ALA A 21 18.75 -16.53 -4.94
CA ALA A 21 17.73 -15.99 -5.85
C ALA A 21 16.37 -16.70 -5.70
N SER A 22 16.37 -18.01 -5.42
CA SER A 22 15.15 -18.78 -5.19
C SER A 22 14.39 -18.31 -3.95
N TRP A 23 15.10 -18.03 -2.85
CA TRP A 23 14.49 -17.49 -1.63
C TRP A 23 13.99 -16.06 -1.83
N LEU A 24 14.75 -15.23 -2.56
CA LEU A 24 14.31 -13.88 -2.91
C LEU A 24 13.03 -13.92 -3.77
N GLY A 25 12.93 -14.86 -4.70
CA GLY A 25 11.72 -15.11 -5.46
C GLY A 25 10.53 -15.54 -4.58
N ALA A 26 10.78 -16.39 -3.58
CA ALA A 26 9.76 -16.84 -2.63
C ALA A 26 9.16 -15.68 -1.78
N LEU A 27 9.89 -14.58 -1.59
CA LEU A 27 9.34 -13.39 -0.89
C LEU A 27 8.10 -12.81 -1.61
N PHE A 28 8.01 -12.98 -2.94
CA PHE A 28 6.84 -12.53 -3.68
C PHE A 28 5.55 -13.32 -3.35
N VAL A 29 5.65 -14.48 -2.71
CA VAL A 29 4.48 -15.20 -2.16
C VAL A 29 3.76 -14.36 -1.11
N THR A 30 4.44 -13.42 -0.45
CA THR A 30 3.81 -12.48 0.49
C THR A 30 2.70 -11.63 -0.16
N TYR A 31 2.73 -11.43 -1.48
CA TYR A 31 1.65 -10.76 -2.21
C TYR A 31 0.31 -11.52 -2.16
N LEU A 32 0.35 -12.83 -1.99
CA LEU A 32 -0.88 -13.64 -1.85
C LEU A 32 -1.70 -13.23 -0.63
N VAL A 33 -1.04 -12.73 0.43
CA VAL A 33 -1.73 -12.23 1.63
C VAL A 33 -2.72 -11.12 1.26
N GLY A 34 -2.31 -10.16 0.44
CA GLY A 34 -3.18 -9.08 -0.03
C GLY A 34 -4.31 -9.58 -0.94
N SER A 35 -4.01 -10.54 -1.83
CA SER A 35 -5.01 -11.13 -2.71
C SER A 35 -6.10 -11.87 -1.94
N VAL A 36 -5.71 -12.63 -0.90
CA VAL A 36 -6.66 -13.34 -0.02
C VAL A 36 -7.52 -12.38 0.78
N LEU A 37 -6.98 -11.23 1.21
CA LEU A 37 -7.72 -10.24 2.01
C LEU A 37 -8.65 -9.36 1.17
N THR A 38 -8.45 -9.27 -0.14
CA THR A 38 -9.22 -8.40 -1.05
C THR A 38 -10.75 -8.58 -0.94
N PRO A 39 -11.35 -9.78 -0.87
CA PRO A 39 -12.81 -9.94 -0.78
C PRO A 39 -13.44 -9.29 0.46
N TRP A 40 -12.70 -9.18 1.56
CA TRP A 40 -13.22 -8.60 2.82
C TRP A 40 -13.11 -7.07 2.88
N ILE A 41 -12.40 -6.44 1.94
CA ILE A 41 -12.21 -4.97 1.93
C ILE A 41 -13.57 -4.24 1.87
N GLY A 42 -14.49 -4.70 1.02
CA GLY A 42 -15.81 -4.09 0.88
C GLY A 42 -16.60 -4.08 2.20
N TRP A 43 -16.61 -5.21 2.91
CA TRP A 43 -17.24 -5.32 4.22
C TRP A 43 -16.57 -4.40 5.26
N ALA A 44 -15.25 -4.40 5.33
CA ALA A 44 -14.49 -3.58 6.27
C ALA A 44 -14.71 -2.07 6.04
N VAL A 45 -14.68 -1.65 4.78
CA VAL A 45 -14.97 -0.26 4.39
C VAL A 45 -16.41 0.14 4.73
N GLY A 46 -17.36 -0.77 4.52
CA GLY A 46 -18.78 -0.53 4.89
C GLY A 46 -18.99 -0.41 6.40
N ARG A 47 -18.24 -1.19 7.21
CA ARG A 47 -18.37 -1.21 8.66
C ARG A 47 -17.66 -0.05 9.36
N PHE A 48 -16.43 0.23 8.98
CA PHE A 48 -15.57 1.20 9.67
C PHE A 48 -15.56 2.57 8.99
N GLY A 49 -16.08 2.66 7.78
CA GLY A 49 -15.93 3.84 6.94
C GLY A 49 -14.59 3.85 6.20
N ARG A 50 -14.58 4.41 4.99
CA ARG A 50 -13.43 4.37 4.08
C ARG A 50 -12.19 5.08 4.64
N ARG A 51 -12.38 6.28 5.21
CA ARG A 51 -11.27 7.10 5.74
C ARG A 51 -10.59 6.46 6.97
N PRO A 52 -11.29 6.12 8.07
CA PRO A 52 -10.63 5.51 9.24
C PRO A 52 -10.04 4.14 8.92
N PHE A 53 -10.69 3.35 8.05
CA PHE A 53 -10.13 2.08 7.60
C PHE A 53 -8.80 2.28 6.86
N MET A 54 -8.73 3.24 5.92
CA MET A 54 -7.50 3.54 5.19
C MET A 54 -6.37 4.00 6.11
N VAL A 55 -6.66 4.88 7.08
CA VAL A 55 -5.67 5.32 8.07
C VAL A 55 -5.16 4.16 8.90
N GLY A 56 -6.04 3.25 9.33
CA GLY A 56 -5.66 2.04 10.07
C GLY A 56 -4.75 1.12 9.23
N VAL A 57 -5.05 0.93 7.95
CA VAL A 57 -4.22 0.13 7.04
C VAL A 57 -2.85 0.78 6.83
N ILE A 58 -2.76 2.11 6.69
CA ILE A 58 -1.48 2.82 6.58
C ILE A 58 -0.67 2.68 7.87
N ALA A 59 -1.31 2.80 9.04
CA ALA A 59 -0.64 2.61 10.32
C ALA A 59 -0.08 1.18 10.46
N LEU A 60 -0.85 0.17 10.05
CA LEU A 60 -0.39 -1.22 10.02
C LEU A 60 0.78 -1.42 9.05
N TRP A 61 0.76 -0.73 7.91
CA TRP A 61 1.89 -0.76 6.96
C TRP A 61 3.15 -0.12 7.55
N LEU A 62 3.02 0.98 8.30
CA LEU A 62 4.15 1.58 9.03
C LEU A 62 4.76 0.59 10.02
N VAL A 63 3.94 -0.18 10.73
CA VAL A 63 4.44 -1.26 11.60
C VAL A 63 5.14 -2.33 10.75
N GLY A 64 4.55 -2.74 9.64
CA GLY A 64 5.15 -3.72 8.72
C GLY A 64 6.54 -3.31 8.24
N ILE A 65 6.70 -2.06 7.78
CA ILE A 65 8.01 -1.59 7.29
C ILE A 65 9.02 -1.46 8.43
N ALA A 66 8.59 -1.07 9.65
CA ALA A 66 9.45 -1.01 10.81
C ALA A 66 9.96 -2.40 11.24
N LEU A 67 9.13 -3.45 11.12
CA LEU A 67 9.56 -4.83 11.40
C LEU A 67 10.69 -5.30 10.48
N THR A 68 10.81 -4.74 9.28
CA THR A 68 11.91 -5.09 8.36
C THR A 68 13.28 -4.58 8.80
N LEU A 69 13.33 -3.73 9.83
CA LEU A 69 14.59 -3.29 10.45
C LEU A 69 15.12 -4.28 11.50
N ALA A 70 14.28 -5.23 11.92
CA ALA A 70 14.70 -6.24 12.90
C ALA A 70 15.76 -7.17 12.28
N PRO A 71 16.75 -7.63 13.07
CA PRO A 71 17.80 -8.53 12.58
C PRO A 71 17.31 -9.97 12.35
N SER A 72 16.03 -10.24 12.49
CA SER A 72 15.42 -11.56 12.42
C SER A 72 14.69 -11.76 11.10
N LEU A 73 15.09 -12.75 10.31
CA LEU A 73 14.48 -13.07 9.02
C LEU A 73 12.95 -13.31 9.12
N PRO A 74 12.40 -14.05 10.10
CA PRO A 74 10.96 -14.21 10.24
C PRO A 74 10.21 -12.87 10.44
N LEU A 75 10.78 -11.92 11.19
CA LEU A 75 10.18 -10.60 11.39
C LEU A 75 10.22 -9.77 10.10
N ILE A 76 11.31 -9.87 9.34
CA ILE A 76 11.40 -9.24 8.02
C ILE A 76 10.31 -9.76 7.09
N VAL A 77 10.16 -11.09 7.01
CA VAL A 77 9.14 -11.73 6.15
C VAL A 77 7.74 -11.34 6.60
N ALA A 78 7.46 -11.32 7.91
CA ALA A 78 6.18 -10.87 8.45
C ALA A 78 5.92 -9.39 8.11
N GLY A 79 6.92 -8.54 8.24
CA GLY A 79 6.85 -7.12 7.86
C GLY A 79 6.56 -6.93 6.37
N LEU A 80 7.19 -7.72 5.50
CA LEU A 80 6.93 -7.71 4.06
C LEU A 80 5.52 -8.20 3.72
N ALA A 81 5.04 -9.26 4.39
CA ALA A 81 3.68 -9.77 4.20
C ALA A 81 2.63 -8.72 4.59
N LEU A 82 2.83 -8.04 5.73
CA LEU A 82 1.99 -6.92 6.14
C LEU A 82 2.05 -5.78 5.12
N GLY A 83 3.25 -5.38 4.70
CA GLY A 83 3.43 -4.32 3.71
C GLY A 83 2.78 -4.65 2.36
N ALA A 84 2.93 -5.89 1.87
CA ALA A 84 2.30 -6.35 0.64
C ALA A 84 0.76 -6.32 0.75
N GLY A 85 0.22 -6.87 1.83
CA GLY A 85 -1.21 -6.88 2.09
C GLY A 85 -1.79 -5.47 2.20
N CYS A 86 -1.19 -4.62 3.03
CA CYS A 86 -1.61 -3.23 3.22
C CYS A 86 -1.52 -2.43 1.90
N GLY A 87 -0.45 -2.62 1.11
CA GLY A 87 -0.28 -1.94 -0.18
C GLY A 87 -1.40 -2.27 -1.16
N LEU A 88 -1.76 -3.55 -1.31
CA LEU A 88 -2.85 -3.99 -2.18
C LEU A 88 -4.21 -3.49 -1.67
N ILE A 89 -4.45 -3.51 -0.35
CA ILE A 89 -5.66 -2.97 0.26
C ILE A 89 -5.76 -1.46 -0.01
N CYS A 90 -4.69 -0.70 0.21
CA CYS A 90 -4.65 0.74 -0.08
C CYS A 90 -4.96 1.03 -1.55
N GLN A 91 -4.39 0.26 -2.48
CA GLN A 91 -4.65 0.40 -3.90
C GLN A 91 -6.13 0.12 -4.24
N ALA A 92 -6.71 -0.96 -3.72
CA ALA A 92 -8.11 -1.31 -3.95
C ALA A 92 -9.07 -0.25 -3.39
N VAL A 93 -8.84 0.22 -2.16
CA VAL A 93 -9.67 1.25 -1.51
C VAL A 93 -9.57 2.58 -2.26
N SER A 94 -8.37 2.97 -2.71
CA SER A 94 -8.15 4.21 -3.47
C SER A 94 -8.82 4.16 -4.84
N THR A 95 -8.69 3.06 -5.57
CA THR A 95 -9.37 2.84 -6.85
C THR A 95 -10.88 2.93 -6.68
N GLY A 96 -11.43 2.27 -5.65
CA GLY A 96 -12.84 2.36 -5.30
C GLY A 96 -13.29 3.77 -4.93
N TYR A 97 -12.45 4.56 -4.26
CA TYR A 97 -12.74 5.96 -3.94
C TYR A 97 -12.81 6.83 -5.21
N VAL A 98 -11.84 6.69 -6.11
CA VAL A 98 -11.82 7.41 -7.41
C VAL A 98 -13.07 7.08 -8.22
N THR A 99 -13.47 5.81 -8.28
CA THR A 99 -14.66 5.36 -9.03
C THR A 99 -15.95 5.97 -8.50
N VAL A 100 -16.08 6.10 -7.18
CA VAL A 100 -17.30 6.66 -6.55
C VAL A 100 -17.33 8.19 -6.62
N THR A 101 -16.15 8.85 -6.55
CA THR A 101 -16.05 10.31 -6.54
C THR A 101 -16.18 10.91 -7.93
N ALA A 102 -15.76 10.19 -8.97
CA ALA A 102 -15.87 10.64 -10.36
C ALA A 102 -17.34 10.63 -10.82
N LYS A 103 -17.92 11.83 -10.98
CA LYS A 103 -19.31 12.02 -11.44
C LYS A 103 -19.48 11.71 -12.94
N ALA A 104 -18.44 11.96 -13.74
CA ALA A 104 -18.37 11.68 -15.18
C ALA A 104 -16.99 11.11 -15.52
N GLY A 105 -16.87 10.38 -16.63
CA GLY A 105 -15.58 9.86 -17.11
C GLY A 105 -14.89 8.90 -16.14
N ARG A 106 -15.63 8.03 -15.47
CA ARG A 106 -15.09 7.10 -14.44
C ARG A 106 -13.89 6.30 -14.93
N SER A 107 -13.95 5.78 -16.15
CA SER A 107 -12.85 5.03 -16.76
C SER A 107 -11.59 5.89 -16.91
N SER A 108 -11.73 7.14 -17.36
CA SER A 108 -10.63 8.09 -17.50
C SER A 108 -10.03 8.47 -16.13
N ALA A 109 -10.87 8.66 -15.10
CA ALA A 109 -10.43 8.96 -13.76
C ALA A 109 -9.61 7.79 -13.15
N VAL A 110 -10.08 6.55 -13.34
CA VAL A 110 -9.34 5.35 -12.92
C VAL A 110 -8.04 5.21 -13.72
N GLY A 111 -8.07 5.45 -15.05
CA GLY A 111 -6.87 5.43 -15.88
C GLY A 111 -5.82 6.44 -15.41
N LEU A 112 -6.22 7.68 -15.10
CA LEU A 112 -5.34 8.70 -14.57
C LEU A 112 -4.75 8.32 -13.20
N TYR A 113 -5.57 7.74 -12.31
CA TYR A 113 -5.10 7.21 -11.04
C TYR A 113 -4.03 6.12 -11.23
N VAL A 114 -4.28 5.16 -12.12
CA VAL A 114 -3.33 4.08 -12.42
C VAL A 114 -2.03 4.62 -13.02
N THR A 115 -2.13 5.59 -13.94
CA THR A 115 -0.96 6.28 -14.48
C THR A 115 -0.15 6.97 -13.39
N GLY A 116 -0.82 7.71 -12.50
CA GLY A 116 -0.18 8.35 -11.34
C GLY A 116 0.48 7.33 -10.40
N PHE A 117 -0.16 6.17 -10.20
CA PHE A 117 0.40 5.08 -9.40
C PHE A 117 1.71 4.54 -9.98
N TYR A 118 1.77 4.28 -11.29
CA TYR A 118 3.00 3.79 -11.93
C TYR A 118 4.10 4.86 -12.03
N LEU A 119 3.74 6.12 -12.32
CA LEU A 119 4.68 7.24 -12.29
C LEU A 119 5.27 7.42 -10.89
N GLY A 120 4.42 7.41 -9.86
CA GLY A 120 4.85 7.46 -8.47
C GLY A 120 5.73 6.26 -8.08
N GLY A 121 5.44 5.08 -8.61
CA GLY A 121 6.28 3.89 -8.44
C GLY A 121 7.66 4.03 -9.05
N SER A 122 7.75 4.55 -10.27
CA SER A 122 9.01 4.81 -10.96
C SER A 122 9.84 5.86 -10.22
N PHE A 123 9.20 6.96 -9.80
CA PHE A 123 9.83 7.97 -8.96
C PHE A 123 10.32 7.40 -7.63
N GLY A 124 9.48 6.58 -6.97
CA GLY A 124 9.84 5.91 -5.71
C GLY A 124 11.03 4.95 -5.87
N ALA A 125 11.19 4.29 -7.01
CA ALA A 125 12.35 3.47 -7.30
C ALA A 125 13.62 4.33 -7.49
N ALA A 126 13.51 5.44 -8.23
CA ALA A 126 14.64 6.34 -8.48
C ALA A 126 15.14 7.02 -7.18
N VAL A 127 14.22 7.59 -6.38
CA VAL A 127 14.55 8.20 -5.09
C VAL A 127 15.02 7.13 -4.09
N GLY A 128 14.44 5.92 -4.16
CA GLY A 128 14.87 4.78 -3.38
C GLY A 128 16.33 4.38 -3.66
N ALA A 129 16.77 4.47 -4.92
CA ALA A 129 18.18 4.23 -5.27
C ALA A 129 19.11 5.23 -4.58
N ILE A 130 18.74 6.51 -4.54
CA ILE A 130 19.50 7.54 -3.81
C ILE A 130 19.52 7.22 -2.31
N ALA A 131 18.36 6.90 -1.72
CA ALA A 131 18.29 6.54 -0.30
C ALA A 131 19.18 5.32 0.00
N TRP A 132 19.17 4.31 -0.88
CA TRP A 132 20.02 3.13 -0.74
C TRP A 132 21.51 3.47 -0.72
N THR A 133 21.98 4.36 -1.62
CA THR A 133 23.39 4.77 -1.66
C THR A 133 23.81 5.61 -0.45
N LEU A 134 22.87 6.36 0.14
CA LEU A 134 23.14 7.23 1.29
C LEU A 134 23.16 6.49 2.64
N GLY A 135 22.34 5.47 2.82
CA GLY A 135 22.21 4.83 4.12
C GLY A 135 21.65 3.40 4.07
N GLY A 136 21.69 2.74 2.92
CA GLY A 136 21.26 1.35 2.76
C GLY A 136 19.77 1.14 3.08
N TRP A 137 19.44 -0.03 3.65
CA TRP A 137 18.07 -0.40 3.96
C TRP A 137 17.37 0.55 4.96
N PRO A 138 18.00 1.00 6.06
CA PRO A 138 17.37 1.94 6.98
C PRO A 138 16.92 3.26 6.32
N ALA A 139 17.70 3.80 5.38
CA ALA A 139 17.34 5.01 4.65
C ALA A 139 16.15 4.76 3.71
N CYS A 140 16.09 3.60 3.06
CA CYS A 140 14.91 3.20 2.27
C CYS A 140 13.65 3.07 3.14
N VAL A 141 13.76 2.49 4.33
CA VAL A 141 12.66 2.39 5.30
C VAL A 141 12.19 3.77 5.73
N ALA A 142 13.10 4.69 6.05
CA ALA A 142 12.77 6.08 6.41
C ALA A 142 12.04 6.79 5.27
N LEU A 143 12.49 6.64 4.02
CA LEU A 143 11.82 7.19 2.84
C LEU A 143 10.40 6.64 2.69
N VAL A 144 10.22 5.32 2.79
CA VAL A 144 8.91 4.69 2.67
C VAL A 144 7.99 5.14 3.81
N ALA A 145 8.49 5.21 5.04
CA ALA A 145 7.74 5.68 6.19
C ALA A 145 7.28 7.15 6.00
N ALA A 146 8.16 8.02 5.50
CA ALA A 146 7.80 9.41 5.19
C ALA A 146 6.68 9.49 4.13
N MET A 147 6.75 8.67 3.07
CA MET A 147 5.69 8.61 2.05
C MET A 147 4.37 8.08 2.61
N LEU A 148 4.40 7.10 3.51
CA LEU A 148 3.20 6.59 4.18
C LEU A 148 2.56 7.65 5.09
N VAL A 149 3.37 8.44 5.80
CA VAL A 149 2.88 9.57 6.61
C VAL A 149 2.22 10.63 5.72
N ILE A 150 2.86 11.01 4.61
CA ILE A 150 2.27 11.93 3.63
C ILE A 150 0.94 11.39 3.11
N MET A 151 0.89 10.10 2.75
CA MET A 151 -0.35 9.46 2.31
C MET A 151 -1.43 9.49 3.39
N ALA A 152 -1.09 9.24 4.66
CA ALA A 152 -2.03 9.36 5.78
C ALA A 152 -2.57 10.77 5.93
N VAL A 153 -1.73 11.79 5.84
CA VAL A 153 -2.12 13.21 5.87
C VAL A 153 -3.09 13.53 4.73
N ILE A 154 -2.79 13.11 3.51
CA ILE A 154 -3.68 13.30 2.35
C ILE A 154 -5.03 12.63 2.58
N VAL A 155 -5.07 11.41 3.11
CA VAL A 155 -6.32 10.70 3.42
C VAL A 155 -7.11 11.41 4.52
N ILE A 156 -6.42 11.89 5.57
CA ILE A 156 -7.05 12.57 6.71
C ILE A 156 -7.67 13.90 6.31
N PHE A 157 -7.02 14.69 5.47
CA PHE A 157 -7.48 16.03 5.12
C PHE A 157 -8.17 16.10 3.75
N GLY A 158 -7.79 15.24 2.80
CA GLY A 158 -8.30 15.30 1.44
C GLY A 158 -9.54 14.44 1.19
N TRP A 159 -9.75 13.35 1.95
CA TRP A 159 -10.95 12.53 1.77
C TRP A 159 -12.11 13.11 2.56
N SER A 160 -13.01 13.79 1.87
CA SER A 160 -14.29 14.23 2.47
C SER A 160 -15.04 13.02 3.00
N GLY A 161 -15.56 13.12 4.21
CA GLY A 161 -16.36 12.06 4.83
C GLY A 161 -17.69 11.84 4.12
N THR A 162 -17.65 11.28 2.92
CA THR A 162 -18.85 10.82 2.21
C THR A 162 -19.31 9.50 2.85
N THR A 163 -19.73 9.58 4.09
CA THR A 163 -20.56 8.59 4.78
C THR A 163 -22.03 8.89 4.53
N ARG A 164 -22.43 8.92 3.29
CA ARG A 164 -23.85 8.77 2.96
C ARG A 164 -23.92 7.85 1.76
N GLN A 165 -24.10 6.54 2.03
CA GLN A 165 -24.83 5.72 1.07
C GLN A 165 -26.16 6.45 0.87
N GLU A 166 -26.32 7.03 -0.30
CA GLU A 166 -27.62 7.46 -0.78
C GLU A 166 -28.50 6.21 -0.73
N LYS A 167 -29.40 6.20 0.28
CA LYS A 167 -30.41 5.17 0.41
C LYS A 167 -31.12 5.13 -0.95
N PRO A 168 -31.25 3.96 -1.59
CA PRO A 168 -32.00 3.88 -2.84
C PRO A 168 -33.34 4.57 -2.63
N SER A 169 -33.68 5.53 -3.49
CA SER A 169 -35.02 6.13 -3.47
C SER A 169 -36.03 5.01 -3.59
N PRO A 170 -37.12 5.00 -2.81
CA PRO A 170 -38.19 4.06 -3.02
C PRO A 170 -38.63 4.19 -4.47
N ILE A 171 -38.65 3.07 -5.19
CA ILE A 171 -39.22 2.98 -6.52
C ILE A 171 -40.67 3.34 -6.37
N GLU A 172 -41.11 4.52 -6.83
CA GLU A 172 -42.54 4.83 -6.97
C GLU A 172 -43.12 3.79 -7.93
N PRO A 173 -44.16 3.05 -7.50
CA PRO A 173 -44.84 2.12 -8.41
C PRO A 173 -45.58 2.90 -9.49
N PRO A 174 -45.72 2.30 -10.71
CA PRO A 174 -46.37 2.92 -11.85
C PRO A 174 -47.85 3.24 -11.64
#